data_6466763cbc60f8649164280e2e86b8fd
#
_entry.id   6466763cbc60f8649164280e2e86b8fd
#
_cell.length_a   1.000
_cell.length_b   1.000
_cell.length_c   1.000
_cell.angle_alpha   90.00
_cell.angle_beta   90.00
_cell.angle_gamma   90.00
#
_symmetry.space_group_name_H-M   'P 1'
#
loop_
_entity.id
_entity.type
_entity.pdbx_description
1 polymer ?
#
loop_
_entity_poly.entity_id
_entity_poly.type
_entity_poly.pdbx_seq_one_letter_code
_entity_poly.pdbx_strand_id
1 'polypeptide(L)'
;MIAGLFSSNGWKVRLSDFLSEHLIHRDENFMVIHKPAGLLTVPGKTPDLQDCLINRLLKLEPKTLLIHRLDRDTSGILVFGLSKFGQSTISRQF
;
A
#
# COMPACT_ATOMS: atom_id res chain seq x y z
N MET A 1 3.71 1.95 -18.89
CA MET A 1 4.67 1.82 -19.09
C MET A 1 5.49 0.69 -19.44
N ILE A 2 5.74 0.61 -20.62
CA ILE A 2 6.46 -0.48 -21.20
C ILE A 2 7.87 -0.62 -20.67
N ALA A 3 8.48 0.51 -20.41
CA ALA A 3 9.85 0.50 -19.92
C ALA A 3 10.06 -0.36 -18.67
N GLY A 4 9.06 -0.39 -17.80
CA GLY A 4 9.14 -1.18 -16.60
C GLY A 4 9.15 -2.68 -16.84
N LEU A 5 8.63 -3.12 -17.97
CA LEU A 5 8.57 -4.55 -18.28
C LEU A 5 9.93 -5.16 -18.55
N PHE A 6 10.90 -4.34 -18.90
CA PHE A 6 12.23 -4.82 -19.22
C PHE A 6 13.22 -4.54 -18.11
N SER A 7 12.74 -4.12 -16.97
CA SER A 7 13.58 -3.87 -15.81
C SER A 7 14.06 -5.20 -15.24
N SER A 8 15.29 -5.22 -14.73
CA SER A 8 15.77 -6.35 -13.98
C SER A 8 15.03 -6.50 -12.66
N ASN A 9 14.25 -5.49 -12.28
CA ASN A 9 13.45 -5.51 -11.07
C ASN A 9 12.02 -5.89 -11.39
N GLY A 10 11.79 -7.14 -11.77
CA GLY A 10 10.46 -7.62 -12.16
C GLY A 10 9.40 -7.42 -11.10
N TRP A 11 9.79 -7.47 -9.82
CA TRP A 11 8.86 -7.24 -8.73
C TRP A 11 8.30 -5.80 -8.76
N LYS A 12 9.10 -4.83 -9.20
CA LYS A 12 8.61 -3.44 -9.31
C LYS A 12 7.54 -3.30 -10.37
N VAL A 13 7.67 -4.02 -11.46
CA VAL A 13 6.66 -4.01 -12.52
C VAL A 13 5.33 -4.53 -11.97
N ARG A 14 5.37 -5.65 -11.26
CA ARG A 14 4.15 -6.21 -10.67
C ARG A 14 3.53 -5.31 -9.62
N LEU A 15 4.37 -4.64 -8.82
CA LEU A 15 3.87 -3.71 -7.81
C LEU A 15 3.24 -2.48 -8.46
N SER A 16 3.81 -2.01 -9.58
CA SER A 16 3.21 -0.91 -10.32
C SER A 16 1.85 -1.31 -10.89
N ASP A 17 1.71 -2.54 -11.38
CA ASP A 17 0.44 -3.05 -11.86
C ASP A 17 -0.58 -3.12 -10.72
N PHE A 18 -0.14 -3.57 -9.53
CA PHE A 18 -1.01 -3.58 -8.36
C PHE A 18 -1.54 -2.17 -8.07
N LEU A 19 -0.66 -1.17 -8.07
CA LEU A 19 -1.09 0.21 -7.82
C LEU A 19 -2.05 0.70 -8.90
N SER A 20 -1.78 0.37 -10.18
CA SER A 20 -2.67 0.77 -11.27
C SER A 20 -4.09 0.28 -11.05
N GLU A 21 -4.23 -0.91 -10.49
CA GLU A 21 -5.55 -1.51 -10.28
C GLU A 21 -6.22 -1.05 -8.99
N HIS A 22 -5.45 -0.72 -7.97
CA HIS A 22 -6.00 -0.50 -6.63
C HIS A 22 -5.83 0.92 -6.09
N LEU A 23 -5.03 1.74 -6.74
CA LEU A 23 -4.84 3.12 -6.31
C LEU A 23 -6.07 3.95 -6.66
N ILE A 24 -6.65 4.59 -5.66
CA ILE A 24 -7.81 5.46 -5.85
C ILE A 24 -7.38 6.92 -5.94
N HIS A 25 -6.44 7.33 -5.08
CA HIS A 25 -5.98 8.71 -5.00
C HIS A 25 -4.58 8.78 -4.44
N ARG A 26 -3.80 9.74 -4.90
CA ARG A 26 -2.49 10.00 -4.34
C ARG A 26 -2.16 11.49 -4.47
N ASP A 27 -1.73 12.09 -3.38
CA ASP A 27 -1.17 13.44 -3.39
C ASP A 27 0.06 13.45 -2.48
N GLU A 28 0.58 14.61 -2.13
CA GLU A 28 1.81 14.67 -1.35
C GLU A 28 1.66 14.22 0.11
N ASN A 29 0.45 14.18 0.63
CA ASN A 29 0.19 13.84 2.03
C ASN A 29 -0.51 12.51 2.23
N PHE A 30 -1.27 12.05 1.25
CA PHE A 30 -2.13 10.87 1.38
C PHE A 30 -2.08 9.97 0.17
N MET A 31 -2.33 8.70 0.43
CA MET A 31 -2.55 7.72 -0.62
C MET A 31 -3.75 6.88 -0.22
N VAL A 32 -4.72 6.74 -1.12
CA VAL A 32 -5.94 5.99 -0.88
C VAL A 32 -5.94 4.75 -1.75
N ILE A 33 -6.05 3.59 -1.12
CA ILE A 33 -5.94 2.30 -1.78
C ILE A 33 -7.19 1.48 -1.53
N HIS A 34 -7.68 0.79 -2.55
CA HIS A 34 -8.68 -0.24 -2.38
C HIS A 34 -7.95 -1.56 -2.10
N LYS A 35 -8.05 -2.06 -0.87
CA LYS A 35 -7.42 -3.32 -0.52
C LYS A 35 -8.30 -4.47 -0.97
N PRO A 36 -7.78 -5.42 -1.76
CA PRO A 36 -8.56 -6.61 -2.10
C PRO A 36 -8.66 -7.55 -0.90
N ALA A 37 -9.72 -8.37 -0.91
CA ALA A 37 -9.85 -9.44 0.07
C ALA A 37 -8.72 -10.45 -0.13
N GLY A 38 -8.28 -11.05 0.94
CA GLY A 38 -7.22 -12.05 0.89
C GLY A 38 -5.82 -11.51 1.08
N LEU A 39 -5.65 -10.18 1.05
CA LEU A 39 -4.35 -9.56 1.27
C LEU A 39 -4.29 -8.92 2.67
N LEU A 40 -3.24 -9.26 3.42
CA LEU A 40 -3.01 -8.64 4.73
C LEU A 40 -2.69 -7.17 4.55
N THR A 41 -3.10 -6.35 5.52
CA THR A 41 -2.69 -4.94 5.55
C THR A 41 -1.26 -4.81 6.08
N VAL A 42 -0.94 -5.55 7.12
CA VAL A 42 0.38 -5.53 7.78
C VAL A 42 0.93 -6.95 7.84
N PRO A 43 2.27 -7.11 8.03
CA PRO A 43 2.85 -8.46 8.04
C PRO A 43 2.29 -9.31 9.17
N GLY A 44 2.15 -10.61 8.91
CA GLY A 44 1.86 -11.57 9.95
C GLY A 44 3.13 -11.96 10.71
N LYS A 45 3.01 -12.95 11.59
CA LYS A 45 4.10 -13.32 12.50
C LYS A 45 5.13 -14.25 11.89
N THR A 46 4.80 -14.93 10.79
CA THR A 46 5.68 -15.92 10.17
C THR A 46 6.25 -15.39 8.85
N PRO A 47 7.38 -15.96 8.37
CA PRO A 47 7.99 -15.48 7.12
C PRO A 47 7.07 -15.57 5.90
N ASP A 48 6.16 -16.55 5.87
CA ASP A 48 5.22 -16.68 4.74
C ASP A 48 4.11 -15.66 4.76
N LEU A 49 3.98 -14.85 5.83
CA LEU A 49 2.94 -13.83 5.96
C LEU A 49 3.51 -12.42 5.82
N GLN A 50 4.62 -12.27 5.08
CA GLN A 50 5.23 -10.96 4.89
C GLN A 50 4.70 -10.23 3.67
N ASP A 51 4.05 -10.90 2.74
CA ASP A 51 3.42 -10.24 1.61
C ASP A 51 2.13 -9.60 2.10
N CYS A 52 2.13 -8.29 2.18
CA CYS A 52 1.02 -7.53 2.69
C CYS A 52 0.98 -6.16 2.03
N LEU A 53 -0.13 -5.46 2.20
CA LEU A 53 -0.33 -4.18 1.52
C LEU A 53 0.76 -3.17 1.86
N ILE A 54 1.05 -2.97 3.15
CA ILE A 54 2.04 -1.97 3.54
C ILE A 54 3.43 -2.29 2.98
N ASN A 55 3.82 -3.56 2.95
CA ASN A 55 5.12 -3.93 2.41
C ASN A 55 5.19 -3.71 0.91
N ARG A 56 4.12 -3.97 0.19
CA ARG A 56 4.07 -3.68 -1.24
C ARG A 56 4.19 -2.18 -1.51
N LEU A 57 3.46 -1.38 -0.72
CA LEU A 57 3.48 0.07 -0.89
C LEU A 57 4.84 0.67 -0.53
N LEU A 58 5.48 0.18 0.52
CA LEU A 58 6.79 0.70 0.94
C LEU A 58 7.87 0.49 -0.11
N LYS A 59 7.76 -0.55 -0.91
CA LYS A 59 8.73 -0.79 -1.98
C LYS A 59 8.61 0.21 -3.11
N LEU A 60 7.41 0.73 -3.34
CA LEU A 60 7.18 1.72 -4.39
C LEU A 60 7.24 3.15 -3.86
N GLU A 61 6.81 3.33 -2.62
CA GLU A 61 6.77 4.64 -1.99
C GLU A 61 7.29 4.52 -0.56
N PRO A 62 8.60 4.69 -0.36
CA PRO A 62 9.20 4.50 0.97
C PRO A 62 8.64 5.40 2.07
N LYS A 63 7.98 6.49 1.69
CA LYS A 63 7.38 7.42 2.66
C LYS A 63 6.05 6.94 3.22
N THR A 64 5.53 5.81 2.75
CA THR A 64 4.22 5.32 3.16
C THR A 64 4.17 5.07 4.67
N LEU A 65 3.15 5.62 5.31
CA LEU A 65 2.94 5.51 6.76
C LEU A 65 1.58 4.88 7.01
N LEU A 66 1.56 3.88 7.87
CA LEU A 66 0.33 3.19 8.25
C LEU A 66 -0.51 4.09 9.13
N ILE A 67 -1.82 4.13 8.89
CA ILE A 67 -2.78 4.88 9.71
C ILE A 67 -3.76 3.93 10.38
N HIS A 68 -4.34 3.02 9.61
CA HIS A 68 -5.28 2.03 10.10
C HIS A 68 -5.18 0.77 9.25
N ARG A 69 -5.92 -0.26 9.62
CA ARG A 69 -5.83 -1.53 8.91
C ARG A 69 -7.18 -2.23 8.79
N LEU A 70 -7.28 -3.13 7.83
CA LEU A 70 -8.41 -4.02 7.64
C LEU A 70 -7.94 -5.46 7.78
N ASP A 71 -8.85 -6.35 8.15
CA ASP A 71 -8.54 -7.77 8.23
C ASP A 71 -8.20 -8.32 6.85
N ARG A 72 -7.46 -9.44 6.84
CA ARG A 72 -7.00 -10.05 5.60
C ARG A 72 -8.15 -10.30 4.61
N ASP A 73 -9.24 -10.86 5.08
CA ASP A 73 -10.34 -11.27 4.20
C ASP A 73 -11.34 -10.13 3.93
N THR A 74 -11.09 -8.96 4.47
CA THR A 74 -11.93 -7.78 4.27
C THR A 74 -11.38 -6.95 3.14
N SER A 75 -12.21 -6.65 2.13
CA SER A 75 -11.85 -5.65 1.13
C SER A 75 -12.36 -4.30 1.57
N GLY A 76 -11.74 -3.24 1.09
CA GLY A 76 -12.21 -1.91 1.43
C GLY A 76 -11.16 -0.84 1.20
N ILE A 77 -11.55 0.37 1.53
CA ILE A 77 -10.72 1.56 1.32
C ILE A 77 -9.81 1.77 2.52
N LEU A 78 -8.52 1.97 2.23
CA LEU A 78 -7.53 2.30 3.24
C LEU A 78 -6.83 3.59 2.86
N VAL A 79 -6.58 4.45 3.83
CA VAL A 79 -5.83 5.68 3.65
C VAL A 79 -4.47 5.50 4.30
N PHE A 80 -3.42 5.84 3.56
CA PHE A 80 -2.06 5.84 4.07
C PHE A 80 -1.51 7.25 4.08
N GLY A 81 -0.68 7.58 5.06
CA GLY A 81 0.00 8.86 5.07
C GLY A 81 1.26 8.80 4.21
N LEU A 82 1.59 9.90 3.57
CA LEU A 82 2.84 10.04 2.84
C LEU A 82 3.72 11.11 3.49
N SER A 83 3.26 11.69 4.60
CA SER A 83 3.99 12.64 5.40
C SER A 83 3.54 12.51 6.85
N LYS A 84 4.33 13.01 7.78
CA LYS A 84 3.92 13.02 9.19
C LYS A 84 2.66 13.85 9.39
N PHE A 85 2.54 14.95 8.66
CA PHE A 85 1.34 15.78 8.70
C PHE A 85 0.12 14.98 8.25
N GLY A 86 0.22 14.28 7.13
CA GLY A 86 -0.89 13.47 6.62
C GLY A 86 -1.27 12.37 7.59
N GLN A 87 -0.28 11.65 8.12
CA GLN A 87 -0.53 10.58 9.07
C GLN A 87 -1.24 11.08 10.33
N SER A 88 -0.74 12.15 10.95
CA SER A 88 -1.34 12.63 12.19
C SER A 88 -2.71 13.26 11.95
N THR A 89 -2.90 13.95 10.83
CA THR A 89 -4.18 14.58 10.52
C THR A 89 -5.29 13.54 10.39
N ILE A 90 -5.03 12.47 9.65
CA ILE A 90 -6.03 11.42 9.44
C ILE A 90 -6.18 10.55 10.69
N SER A 91 -5.06 10.24 11.37
CA SER A 91 -5.13 9.40 12.57
C SER A 91 -6.05 9.97 13.64
N ARG A 92 -6.16 11.28 13.72
CA ARG A 92 -7.08 11.89 14.68
C ARG A 92 -8.55 11.66 14.35
N GLN A 93 -8.85 11.24 13.13
CA GLN A 93 -10.22 10.96 12.70
C GLN A 93 -10.66 9.54 13.06
N PHE A 94 -9.75 8.70 13.45
CA PHE A 94 -10.02 7.33 13.85
C PHE A 94 -9.87 7.12 15.37
#